data_03d13802dde25e0d04647ff14489bc47
#
_entry.id   03d13802dde25e0d04647ff14489bc47
#
_cell.length_a   1.000
_cell.length_b   1.000
_cell.length_c   1.000
_cell.angle_alpha   90.00
_cell.angle_beta   90.00
_cell.angle_gamma   90.00
#
_symmetry.space_group_name_H-M   'P 1'
#
loop_
_entity.id
_entity.type
_entity.pdbx_description
1 polymer ?
#
loop_
_entity_poly.entity_id
_entity_poly.type
_entity_poly.pdbx_seq_one_letter_code
_entity_poly.pdbx_strand_id
1 'polypeptide(L)'
;MAHFAQLDENNVVTQVIVVGNSDTADVNGVESESIGVAFCQSLLGAETNWKQTSYNANMRGNYAGIGMTFMTGVATLGVGSTDVFVPQQPYASWTISTTQARWEAPLTEPTLTDEQQAAGSYYTWDESAYQADNTTGWTLTTPE
;
A
#
# COMPACT_ATOMS: atom_id res chain seq x y z
N MET A 1 13.17 0.37 -16.93
CA MET A 1 13.73 0.78 -15.62
C MET A 1 12.92 0.15 -14.52
N ALA A 2 13.57 -0.30 -13.48
CA ALA A 2 12.93 -0.92 -12.33
C ALA A 2 12.98 0.01 -11.12
N HIS A 3 12.01 -0.10 -10.24
CA HIS A 3 11.91 0.69 -9.01
C HIS A 3 12.08 -0.22 -7.80
N PHE A 4 12.84 0.22 -6.82
CA PHE A 4 13.10 -0.54 -5.60
C PHE A 4 12.84 0.31 -4.37
N ALA A 5 12.08 -0.24 -3.43
CA ALA A 5 11.77 0.40 -2.16
C ALA A 5 12.71 -0.15 -1.08
N GLN A 6 13.37 0.75 -0.36
CA GLN A 6 14.12 0.38 0.83
C GLN A 6 13.16 0.30 2.01
N LEU A 7 13.30 -0.77 2.79
CA LEU A 7 12.49 -1.02 3.98
C LEU A 7 13.35 -0.90 5.24
N ASP A 8 12.78 -0.33 6.28
CA ASP A 8 13.38 -0.36 7.61
C ASP A 8 13.09 -1.69 8.32
N GLU A 9 13.48 -1.80 9.57
CA GLU A 9 13.30 -3.00 10.40
C GLU A 9 11.83 -3.36 10.64
N ASN A 10 10.90 -2.41 10.42
CA ASN A 10 9.47 -2.59 10.57
C ASN A 10 8.75 -2.75 9.22
N ASN A 11 9.51 -2.96 8.13
CA ASN A 11 8.98 -3.04 6.76
C ASN A 11 8.32 -1.76 6.27
N VAL A 12 8.71 -0.62 6.81
CA VAL A 12 8.23 0.70 6.36
C VAL A 12 9.18 1.23 5.29
N VAL A 13 8.62 1.73 4.19
CA VAL A 13 9.37 2.29 3.08
C VAL A 13 10.06 3.59 3.50
N THR A 14 11.37 3.64 3.37
CA THR A 14 12.17 4.82 3.71
C THR A 14 12.61 5.61 2.49
N GLN A 15 12.73 4.94 1.34
CA GLN A 15 12.99 5.59 0.05
C GLN A 15 12.65 4.64 -1.10
N VAL A 16 12.48 5.21 -2.28
CA VAL A 16 12.31 4.45 -3.52
C VAL A 16 13.31 4.99 -4.53
N ILE A 17 14.06 4.08 -5.17
CA ILE A 17 15.02 4.46 -6.20
C ILE A 17 14.70 3.78 -7.52
N VAL A 18 15.20 4.36 -8.60
CA VAL A 18 15.09 3.82 -9.95
C VAL A 18 16.42 3.18 -10.32
N VAL A 19 16.38 1.94 -10.81
CA VAL A 19 17.57 1.20 -11.23
C VAL A 19 17.46 0.93 -12.73
N GLY A 20 18.58 1.13 -13.43
CA GLY A 20 18.64 0.89 -14.88
C GLY A 20 18.48 -0.59 -15.23
N ASN A 21 17.99 -0.86 -16.43
CA ASN A 21 17.74 -2.25 -16.88
C ASN A 21 19.00 -3.11 -16.87
N SER A 22 20.17 -2.55 -17.15
CA SER A 22 21.44 -3.28 -17.14
C SER A 22 21.84 -3.76 -15.75
N ASP A 23 21.35 -3.08 -14.71
CA ASP A 23 21.69 -3.38 -13.31
C ASP A 23 20.65 -4.28 -12.62
N THR A 24 19.60 -4.63 -13.34
CA THR A 24 18.52 -5.50 -12.86
C THR A 24 18.38 -6.77 -13.69
N ALA A 25 19.13 -6.91 -14.78
CA ALA A 25 19.03 -8.03 -15.70
C ALA A 25 20.10 -9.09 -15.47
N ASP A 26 19.73 -10.35 -15.74
CA ASP A 26 20.69 -11.45 -15.76
C ASP A 26 21.55 -11.43 -17.06
N VAL A 27 22.39 -12.45 -17.23
CA VAL A 27 23.27 -12.56 -18.41
C VAL A 27 22.50 -12.68 -19.73
N ASN A 28 21.23 -13.04 -19.69
CA ASN A 28 20.36 -13.16 -20.87
C ASN A 28 19.49 -11.89 -21.07
N GLY A 29 19.69 -10.87 -20.28
CA GLY A 29 18.89 -9.64 -20.35
C GLY A 29 17.53 -9.74 -19.69
N VAL A 30 17.28 -10.77 -18.87
CA VAL A 30 16.01 -10.96 -18.17
C VAL A 30 16.07 -10.27 -16.82
N GLU A 31 15.05 -9.42 -16.54
CA GLU A 31 14.95 -8.70 -15.28
C GLU A 31 14.77 -9.67 -14.11
N SER A 32 15.49 -9.41 -13.01
CA SER A 32 15.45 -10.20 -11.79
C SER A 32 15.47 -9.30 -10.57
N GLU A 33 14.51 -9.49 -9.67
CA GLU A 33 14.47 -8.73 -8.42
C GLU A 33 15.71 -8.96 -7.58
N SER A 34 16.20 -10.19 -7.48
CA SER A 34 17.40 -10.51 -6.67
C SER A 34 18.65 -9.78 -7.16
N ILE A 35 18.80 -9.63 -8.48
CA ILE A 35 19.90 -8.88 -9.07
C ILE A 35 19.79 -7.40 -8.74
N GLY A 36 18.58 -6.83 -8.88
CA GLY A 36 18.33 -5.44 -8.54
C GLY A 36 18.53 -5.16 -7.05
N VAL A 37 18.11 -6.06 -6.18
CA VAL A 37 18.34 -5.95 -4.73
C VAL A 37 19.84 -5.96 -4.43
N ALA A 38 20.60 -6.87 -5.03
CA ALA A 38 22.07 -6.93 -4.86
C ALA A 38 22.74 -5.63 -5.33
N PHE A 39 22.26 -5.06 -6.44
CA PHE A 39 22.75 -3.76 -6.91
C PHE A 39 22.48 -2.65 -5.89
N CYS A 40 21.26 -2.56 -5.37
CA CYS A 40 20.90 -1.58 -4.36
C CYS A 40 21.76 -1.71 -3.10
N GLN A 41 22.00 -2.93 -2.65
CA GLN A 41 22.86 -3.22 -1.50
C GLN A 41 24.30 -2.84 -1.75
N SER A 42 24.81 -3.06 -2.96
CA SER A 42 26.17 -2.66 -3.33
C SER A 42 26.37 -1.15 -3.31
N LEU A 43 25.28 -0.42 -3.60
CA LEU A 43 25.30 1.04 -3.70
C LEU A 43 25.08 1.70 -2.33
N LEU A 44 24.18 1.18 -1.49
CA LEU A 44 23.70 1.84 -0.28
C LEU A 44 23.94 1.05 1.00
N GLY A 45 24.54 -0.14 0.92
CA GLY A 45 24.96 -0.93 2.08
C GLY A 45 24.39 -2.35 2.04
N ALA A 46 25.26 -3.32 2.42
CA ALA A 46 24.88 -4.73 2.41
C ALA A 46 23.79 -5.08 3.44
N GLU A 47 23.62 -4.24 4.46
CA GLU A 47 22.62 -4.40 5.51
C GLU A 47 21.24 -3.84 5.12
N THR A 48 21.13 -3.15 3.98
CA THR A 48 19.86 -2.57 3.54
C THR A 48 18.91 -3.63 2.99
N ASN A 49 17.62 -3.43 3.19
CA ASN A 49 16.58 -4.34 2.75
C ASN A 49 15.74 -3.68 1.66
N TRP A 50 15.58 -4.37 0.53
CA TRP A 50 14.94 -3.82 -0.66
C TRP A 50 13.90 -4.77 -1.22
N LYS A 51 12.81 -4.18 -1.74
CA LYS A 51 11.78 -4.90 -2.48
C LYS A 51 11.44 -4.13 -3.76
N GLN A 52 11.29 -4.87 -4.84
CA GLN A 52 10.88 -4.26 -6.11
C GLN A 52 9.44 -3.79 -6.03
N THR A 53 9.19 -2.62 -6.63
CA THR A 53 7.84 -2.07 -6.81
C THR A 53 7.65 -1.67 -8.27
N SER A 54 6.44 -1.30 -8.67
CA SER A 54 6.14 -0.87 -10.03
C SER A 54 5.49 0.50 -10.03
N TYR A 55 6.05 1.42 -10.84
CA TYR A 55 5.50 2.77 -11.01
C TYR A 55 4.02 2.75 -11.42
N ASN A 56 3.63 1.76 -12.23
CA ASN A 56 2.26 1.61 -12.71
C ASN A 56 1.42 0.67 -11.84
N ALA A 57 1.89 0.33 -10.64
CA ALA A 57 1.23 -0.60 -9.72
C ALA A 57 0.96 -1.98 -10.34
N ASN A 58 1.86 -2.47 -11.21
CA ASN A 58 1.73 -3.75 -11.89
C ASN A 58 2.15 -4.93 -11.00
N MET A 59 2.72 -4.68 -9.84
CA MET A 59 3.10 -5.70 -8.84
C MET A 59 2.87 -5.18 -7.44
N ARG A 60 2.60 -6.08 -6.51
CA ARG A 60 2.48 -5.78 -5.07
C ARG A 60 1.47 -4.67 -4.75
N GLY A 61 0.39 -4.62 -5.54
CA GLY A 61 -0.78 -3.78 -5.32
C GLY A 61 -0.60 -2.31 -5.66
N ASN A 62 0.25 -1.61 -4.92
CA ASN A 62 0.49 -0.17 -5.10
C ASN A 62 1.93 0.11 -5.47
N TYR A 63 2.15 1.24 -6.14
CA TYR A 63 3.49 1.81 -6.23
C TYR A 63 3.95 2.23 -4.83
N ALA A 64 5.11 1.76 -4.41
CA ALA A 64 5.62 2.06 -3.07
C ALA A 64 5.90 3.54 -2.90
N GLY A 65 5.48 4.09 -1.77
CA GLY A 65 5.79 5.46 -1.36
C GLY A 65 6.39 5.47 0.04
N ILE A 66 7.13 6.52 0.35
CA ILE A 66 7.75 6.69 1.68
C ILE A 66 6.65 6.67 2.75
N GLY A 67 6.85 5.89 3.80
CA GLY A 67 5.90 5.73 4.91
C GLY A 67 4.91 4.59 4.72
N MET A 68 4.82 4.01 3.52
CA MET A 68 3.99 2.82 3.29
C MET A 68 4.63 1.59 3.95
N THR A 69 3.81 0.59 4.22
CA THR A 69 4.25 -0.67 4.82
C THR A 69 4.22 -1.78 3.77
N PHE A 70 5.27 -2.60 3.73
CA PHE A 70 5.30 -3.83 2.95
C PHE A 70 4.73 -4.97 3.79
N MET A 71 3.68 -5.61 3.30
CA MET A 71 3.01 -6.73 3.99
C MET A 71 3.06 -7.98 3.12
N THR A 72 3.27 -9.14 3.78
CA THR A 72 3.28 -10.45 3.13
C THR A 72 2.06 -11.26 3.57
N GLY A 73 1.70 -12.27 2.77
CA GLY A 73 0.63 -13.19 3.13
C GLY A 73 -0.77 -12.61 3.03
N VAL A 74 -0.94 -11.46 2.38
CA VAL A 74 -2.26 -10.90 2.06
C VAL A 74 -2.87 -11.75 0.93
N ALA A 75 -4.19 -11.93 0.94
CA ALA A 75 -4.85 -12.75 -0.06
C ALA A 75 -4.63 -12.23 -1.49
N THR A 76 -4.77 -13.11 -2.44
CA THR A 76 -4.45 -12.88 -3.85
C THR A 76 -5.18 -11.66 -4.42
N LEU A 77 -4.41 -10.72 -4.95
CA LEU A 77 -4.93 -9.49 -5.56
C LEU A 77 -5.13 -9.63 -7.09
N GLY A 78 -5.32 -10.83 -7.58
CA GLY A 78 -5.54 -11.08 -9.01
C GLY A 78 -4.28 -10.98 -9.88
N VAL A 79 -3.13 -10.69 -9.29
CA VAL A 79 -1.84 -10.54 -10.00
C VAL A 79 -0.80 -11.57 -9.56
N GLY A 80 -1.22 -12.61 -8.87
CA GLY A 80 -0.35 -13.73 -8.50
C GLY A 80 0.60 -13.44 -7.33
N SER A 81 0.51 -12.29 -6.69
CA SER A 81 1.34 -11.94 -5.53
C SER A 81 0.48 -11.74 -4.29
N THR A 82 0.93 -12.32 -3.17
CA THR A 82 0.32 -12.09 -1.86
C THR A 82 1.03 -10.96 -1.08
N ASP A 83 2.10 -10.42 -1.64
CA ASP A 83 2.87 -9.34 -1.04
C ASP A 83 2.38 -8.00 -1.58
N VAL A 84 2.22 -7.01 -0.70
CA VAL A 84 1.65 -5.72 -1.08
C VAL A 84 2.35 -4.57 -0.36
N PHE A 85 2.34 -3.39 -1.01
CA PHE A 85 2.65 -2.11 -0.37
C PHE A 85 1.32 -1.42 -0.04
N VAL A 86 1.12 -1.04 1.21
CA VAL A 86 -0.11 -0.39 1.67
C VAL A 86 0.23 0.87 2.46
N PRO A 87 -0.66 1.88 2.45
CA PRO A 87 -0.51 3.04 3.34
C PRO A 87 -0.52 2.59 4.80
N GLN A 88 -0.15 3.49 5.70
CA GLN A 88 -0.26 3.23 7.12
C GLN A 88 -1.72 2.97 7.50
N GLN A 89 -1.93 2.06 8.47
CA GLN A 89 -3.26 1.77 8.98
C GLN A 89 -3.91 3.06 9.52
N PRO A 90 -5.04 3.49 8.97
CA PRO A 90 -5.64 4.77 9.38
C PRO A 90 -6.29 4.73 10.76
N TYR A 91 -6.84 3.56 11.14
CA TYR A 91 -7.53 3.38 12.42
C TYR A 91 -7.34 1.96 12.91
N ALA A 92 -7.35 1.77 14.23
CA ALA A 92 -7.10 0.47 14.85
C ALA A 92 -8.12 -0.62 14.43
N SER A 93 -9.36 -0.22 14.14
CA SER A 93 -10.43 -1.15 13.75
C SER A 93 -10.39 -1.55 12.28
N TRP A 94 -9.67 -0.81 11.44
CA TRP A 94 -9.63 -1.10 9.99
C TRP A 94 -8.73 -2.30 9.72
N THR A 95 -9.10 -3.09 8.73
CA THR A 95 -8.37 -4.28 8.30
C THR A 95 -7.95 -4.17 6.86
N ILE A 96 -6.93 -4.95 6.48
CA ILE A 96 -6.48 -4.97 5.10
C ILE A 96 -7.47 -5.74 4.22
N SER A 97 -7.78 -5.19 3.04
CA SER A 97 -8.64 -5.86 2.07
C SER A 97 -7.99 -7.13 1.56
N THR A 98 -8.81 -8.19 1.36
CA THR A 98 -8.35 -9.44 0.76
C THR A 98 -8.33 -9.41 -0.77
N THR A 99 -8.85 -8.34 -1.38
CA THR A 99 -8.96 -8.21 -2.85
C THR A 99 -8.27 -6.99 -3.42
N GLN A 100 -7.92 -6.02 -2.56
CA GLN A 100 -7.26 -4.77 -2.97
C GLN A 100 -6.20 -4.38 -1.95
N ALA A 101 -5.12 -3.75 -2.41
CA ALA A 101 -4.05 -3.31 -1.53
C ALA A 101 -4.44 -2.00 -0.80
N ARG A 102 -5.43 -2.09 0.07
CA ARG A 102 -5.94 -0.95 0.84
C ARG A 102 -6.57 -1.40 2.16
N TRP A 103 -6.71 -0.45 3.06
CA TRP A 103 -7.41 -0.66 4.32
C TRP A 103 -8.91 -0.49 4.14
N GLU A 104 -9.69 -1.28 4.88
CA GLU A 104 -11.15 -1.24 4.85
C GLU A 104 -11.71 -1.07 6.25
N ALA A 105 -12.73 -0.20 6.36
CA ALA A 105 -13.48 -0.05 7.59
C ALA A 105 -14.26 -1.33 7.91
N PRO A 106 -14.50 -1.62 9.21
CA PRO A 106 -15.27 -2.80 9.60
C PRO A 106 -16.77 -2.70 9.24
N LEU A 107 -17.27 -1.48 9.00
CA LEU A 107 -18.65 -1.24 8.58
C LEU A 107 -18.67 -0.66 7.18
N THR A 108 -19.64 -1.09 6.37
CA THR A 108 -19.83 -0.55 5.01
C THR A 108 -20.23 0.92 5.08
N GLU A 109 -19.56 1.77 4.28
CA GLU A 109 -19.91 3.18 4.16
C GLU A 109 -21.32 3.30 3.59
N PRO A 110 -22.22 4.07 4.26
CA PRO A 110 -23.57 4.28 3.74
C PRO A 110 -23.56 5.01 2.40
N THR A 111 -24.55 4.71 1.56
CA THR A 111 -24.71 5.40 0.28
C THR A 111 -25.34 6.78 0.51
N LEU A 112 -24.74 7.81 -0.11
CA LEU A 112 -25.32 9.15 -0.08
C LEU A 112 -26.60 9.20 -0.93
N THR A 113 -27.61 9.93 -0.44
CA THR A 113 -28.80 10.25 -1.24
C THR A 113 -28.44 11.30 -2.31
N ASP A 114 -29.31 11.45 -3.33
CA ASP A 114 -29.11 12.46 -4.38
C ASP A 114 -29.03 13.88 -3.80
N GLU A 115 -29.85 14.17 -2.78
CA GLU A 115 -29.83 15.45 -2.08
C GLU A 115 -28.52 15.68 -1.35
N GLN A 116 -28.01 14.65 -0.68
CA GLN A 116 -26.74 14.71 0.04
C GLN A 116 -25.57 14.91 -0.94
N GLN A 117 -25.58 14.22 -2.08
CA GLN A 117 -24.57 14.39 -3.11
C GLN A 117 -24.58 15.81 -3.66
N ALA A 118 -25.76 16.34 -3.95
CA ALA A 118 -25.92 17.72 -4.45
C ALA A 118 -25.44 18.76 -3.44
N ALA A 119 -25.59 18.47 -2.15
CA ALA A 119 -25.11 19.35 -1.07
C ALA A 119 -23.60 19.21 -0.79
N GLY A 120 -22.92 18.28 -1.46
CA GLY A 120 -21.49 18.03 -1.23
C GLY A 120 -21.20 17.27 0.06
N SER A 121 -22.20 16.58 0.60
CA SER A 121 -22.05 15.79 1.83
C SER A 121 -21.08 14.64 1.64
N TYR A 122 -20.45 14.22 2.73
CA TYR A 122 -19.54 13.09 2.73
C TYR A 122 -19.55 12.40 4.11
N TYR A 123 -19.12 11.13 4.12
CA TYR A 123 -18.95 10.37 5.35
C TYR A 123 -17.49 10.41 5.80
N THR A 124 -17.31 10.51 7.12
CA THR A 124 -16.01 10.33 7.75
C THR A 124 -16.11 9.23 8.80
N TRP A 125 -14.98 8.57 9.08
CA TRP A 125 -14.93 7.52 10.09
C TRP A 125 -14.63 8.12 11.46
N ASP A 126 -15.43 7.71 12.45
CA ASP A 126 -15.25 8.06 13.86
C ASP A 126 -14.87 6.79 14.64
N GLU A 127 -13.59 6.61 14.88
CA GLU A 127 -13.07 5.44 15.58
C GLU A 127 -13.59 5.36 17.02
N SER A 128 -13.71 6.50 17.70
CA SER A 128 -14.20 6.54 19.08
C SER A 128 -15.65 6.06 19.17
N ALA A 129 -16.48 6.47 18.21
CA ALA A 129 -17.86 6.00 18.13
C ALA A 129 -17.93 4.49 17.90
N TYR A 130 -17.09 3.95 17.01
CA TYR A 130 -17.02 2.52 16.75
C TYR A 130 -16.56 1.72 17.97
N GLN A 131 -15.57 2.21 18.71
CA GLN A 131 -15.08 1.54 19.90
C GLN A 131 -16.14 1.53 21.02
N ALA A 132 -16.98 2.55 21.09
CA ALA A 132 -18.09 2.61 22.05
C ALA A 132 -19.26 1.72 21.63
N ASP A 133 -19.54 1.63 20.32
CA ASP A 133 -20.64 0.84 19.75
C ASP A 133 -20.23 0.35 18.36
N ASN A 134 -19.99 -0.95 18.22
CA ASN A 134 -19.50 -1.56 16.98
C ASN A 134 -20.52 -1.51 15.82
N THR A 135 -21.70 -0.95 16.03
CA THR A 135 -22.68 -0.72 14.97
C THR A 135 -22.64 0.70 14.41
N THR A 136 -21.80 1.58 14.95
CA THR A 136 -21.63 2.97 14.54
C THR A 136 -20.19 3.26 14.17
N GLY A 137 -19.97 4.29 13.38
CA GLY A 137 -18.62 4.68 12.95
C GLY A 137 -18.63 5.68 11.81
N TRP A 138 -19.57 5.58 10.90
CA TRP A 138 -19.67 6.53 9.79
C TRP A 138 -20.50 7.75 10.21
N THR A 139 -19.92 8.93 10.04
CA THR A 139 -20.53 10.21 10.39
C THR A 139 -20.71 11.05 9.13
N LEU A 140 -21.94 11.48 8.88
CA LEU A 140 -22.25 12.35 7.74
C LEU A 140 -21.89 13.79 8.06
N THR A 141 -21.17 14.44 7.15
CA THR A 141 -20.83 15.85 7.19
C THR A 141 -21.36 16.53 5.95
N THR A 142 -22.08 17.64 6.13
CA THR A 142 -22.57 18.47 5.03
C THR A 142 -21.88 19.82 5.12
N PRO A 143 -21.16 20.28 4.06
CA PRO A 143 -20.52 21.59 4.05
C PRO A 143 -21.56 22.71 4.11
N GLU A 144 -21.20 23.82 4.76
CA GLU A 144 -22.02 25.03 4.79
C GLU A 144 -21.88 25.84 3.50
#